data_2b74c71ac970267a82fb45fa909d1c66
#
_entry.id   2b74c71ac970267a82fb45fa909d1c66
#
_cell.length_a   1.000
_cell.length_b   1.000
_cell.length_c   1.000
_cell.angle_alpha   90.00
_cell.angle_beta   90.00
_cell.angle_gamma   90.00
#
_symmetry.space_group_name_H-M   'P 1'
#
loop_
_entity.id
_entity.type
_entity.pdbx_description
1 polymer ?
#
loop_
_entity_poly.entity_id
_entity_poly.type
_entity_poly.pdbx_seq_one_letter_code
_entity_poly.pdbx_strand_id
1 'polypeptide(L)'
;MIIQIVRRLRPYLLCAVTVLGLSSLDLYAATATGTVPAVKDAQGSQPTAEQLAQFMEEARQAMARADYSRAIALYTKILGYPDHPYRQDAQEFLGLARERNGQLAHAKAEYETYLRLYPEGEGAARVRQRLTGLLTAQAPAKEKLPKEKPREIPRAWSVRGGFSQFFRRDVSTTDAAGTSVNLSELDTDLDVVAQLMKPDYQIQSRFTGGYRNDFIDGSPDNPLRISSLYVDAADNHRETLGRIGRQSQSRGGVLGRFDGLLLSRQLNQIVKLNLVGGYPVDSSTIDQIATDTRFYGINADLGTFANAWDFNVFAIEQTSEGLLDRRAVGGEMRYFRMNHSALGLVDYDVSYHTLNMLLLLGNWLFADNSTLNLIYDQRKSPILTTRNALIGQTDASLTALAQRFSEDQIRALAVDRSADSRSYTASFAHPLNDKLQIGGDITLSTLSATPASGGVAGFPDSGDDWSYSLQLMGTDLIKSGDITIIGLLRNQNNMSDTTSLNLNSRYPVNQAWRINPQLRIAHRHFSSDDSTQWSTLPAVRVSYMWRRDFNLELEAGGEWTNRDVAGTTDKTTGYYLSFGYRADF
;
A
#
# COMPACT_ATOMS: atom_id res chain seq x y z
N MET A 1 7.65 -1.35 -31.40
CA MET A 1 7.58 -1.42 -29.92
C MET A 1 6.27 -2.07 -29.45
N ILE A 2 5.11 -1.54 -29.83
CA ILE A 2 3.78 -2.14 -29.50
C ILE A 2 3.65 -3.60 -29.99
N ILE A 3 4.16 -3.93 -31.18
CA ILE A 3 4.13 -5.28 -31.76
C ILE A 3 4.97 -6.31 -30.94
N GLN A 4 6.05 -5.89 -30.28
CA GLN A 4 6.84 -6.79 -29.42
C GLN A 4 6.18 -7.03 -28.07
N ILE A 5 5.45 -6.07 -27.55
CA ILE A 5 4.65 -6.21 -26.32
C ILE A 5 3.49 -7.18 -26.58
N VAL A 6 2.79 -7.04 -27.69
CA VAL A 6 1.71 -7.95 -28.11
C VAL A 6 2.22 -9.38 -28.34
N ARG A 7 3.45 -9.57 -28.86
CA ARG A 7 4.05 -10.89 -29.02
C ARG A 7 4.43 -11.56 -27.69
N ARG A 8 4.83 -10.80 -26.67
CA ARG A 8 5.11 -11.34 -25.32
C ARG A 8 3.84 -11.65 -24.53
N LEU A 9 2.75 -10.93 -24.76
CA LEU A 9 1.46 -11.16 -24.12
C LEU A 9 0.62 -12.27 -24.79
N ARG A 10 0.98 -12.71 -26.02
CA ARG A 10 0.26 -13.75 -26.75
C ARG A 10 -0.01 -15.05 -25.96
N PRO A 11 0.93 -15.62 -25.19
CA PRO A 11 0.63 -16.82 -24.40
C PRO A 11 -0.34 -16.54 -23.23
N TYR A 12 -0.41 -15.31 -22.72
CA TYR A 12 -1.26 -14.93 -21.60
C TYR A 12 -2.68 -14.60 -22.05
N LEU A 13 -2.85 -14.03 -23.24
CA LEU A 13 -4.15 -13.81 -23.88
C LEU A 13 -4.86 -15.13 -24.25
N LEU A 14 -4.10 -16.18 -24.61
CA LEU A 14 -4.69 -17.49 -24.89
C LEU A 14 -5.25 -18.15 -23.62
N CYS A 15 -4.63 -17.95 -22.46
CA CYS A 15 -5.17 -18.41 -21.17
C CYS A 15 -6.49 -17.71 -20.81
N ALA A 16 -6.60 -16.41 -21.09
CA ALA A 16 -7.82 -15.64 -20.83
C ALA A 16 -9.03 -16.14 -21.64
N VAL A 17 -8.80 -16.54 -22.89
CA VAL A 17 -9.86 -17.07 -23.77
C VAL A 17 -10.30 -18.48 -23.34
N THR A 18 -9.40 -19.30 -22.78
CA THR A 18 -9.73 -20.66 -22.32
C THR A 18 -10.52 -20.67 -21.01
N VAL A 19 -10.38 -19.66 -20.17
CA VAL A 19 -11.13 -19.54 -18.90
C VAL A 19 -12.58 -19.10 -19.12
N LEU A 20 -12.85 -18.36 -20.20
CA LEU A 20 -14.22 -17.95 -20.58
C LEU A 20 -15.08 -19.08 -21.19
N GLY A 21 -14.48 -20.23 -21.53
CA GLY A 21 -15.16 -21.40 -22.13
C GLY A 21 -15.61 -22.48 -21.14
N LEU A 22 -15.37 -22.35 -19.84
CA LEU A 22 -15.61 -23.41 -18.84
C LEU A 22 -16.86 -23.19 -17.98
N SER A 23 -17.91 -22.61 -18.50
CA SER A 23 -19.18 -22.43 -17.78
C SER A 23 -20.12 -23.65 -17.79
N SER A 24 -19.66 -24.82 -18.23
CA SER A 24 -20.45 -26.06 -18.12
C SER A 24 -19.53 -27.28 -18.13
N LEU A 25 -19.03 -27.70 -16.99
CA LEU A 25 -18.51 -29.07 -16.83
C LEU A 25 -18.85 -29.61 -15.45
N ASP A 26 -19.72 -30.64 -15.51
CA ASP A 26 -20.08 -31.47 -14.38
C ASP A 26 -18.86 -32.18 -13.77
N LEU A 27 -18.80 -32.17 -12.45
CA LEU A 27 -17.75 -32.81 -11.66
C LEU A 27 -17.94 -34.34 -11.71
N TYR A 28 -17.15 -35.02 -12.53
CA TYR A 28 -16.95 -36.46 -12.40
C TYR A 28 -15.60 -36.72 -11.73
N ALA A 29 -15.65 -37.33 -10.55
CA ALA A 29 -14.50 -37.82 -9.82
C ALA A 29 -13.92 -39.07 -10.49
N ALA A 30 -12.69 -39.00 -10.97
CA ALA A 30 -11.91 -40.17 -11.38
C ALA A 30 -10.69 -40.31 -10.46
N THR A 31 -10.70 -41.35 -9.66
CA THR A 31 -9.56 -41.84 -8.90
C THR A 31 -8.53 -42.45 -9.85
N ALA A 32 -7.34 -41.89 -9.93
CA ALA A 32 -6.19 -42.53 -10.55
C ALA A 32 -5.03 -42.61 -9.56
N THR A 33 -4.80 -43.80 -9.04
CA THR A 33 -3.57 -44.21 -8.35
C THR A 33 -2.44 -44.34 -9.36
N GLY A 34 -1.50 -43.41 -9.33
CA GLY A 34 -0.26 -43.46 -10.11
C GLY A 34 0.94 -43.25 -9.17
N THR A 35 1.67 -44.33 -8.98
CA THR A 35 2.95 -44.35 -8.24
C THR A 35 3.99 -43.51 -8.99
N VAL A 36 4.47 -42.44 -8.33
CA VAL A 36 5.60 -41.63 -8.79
C VAL A 36 6.89 -42.29 -8.34
N PRO A 37 7.89 -42.53 -9.21
CA PRO A 37 9.19 -43.08 -8.80
C PRO A 37 9.96 -42.04 -8.01
N ALA A 38 10.54 -42.48 -6.92
CA ALA A 38 11.44 -41.72 -6.05
C ALA A 38 12.63 -41.18 -6.87
N VAL A 39 12.75 -39.85 -6.95
CA VAL A 39 13.96 -39.20 -7.43
C VAL A 39 15.00 -39.30 -6.32
N LYS A 40 16.09 -39.98 -6.59
CA LYS A 40 17.27 -40.07 -5.73
C LYS A 40 17.80 -38.67 -5.46
N ASP A 41 18.03 -38.39 -4.19
CA ASP A 41 18.78 -37.22 -3.69
C ASP A 41 20.15 -37.15 -4.40
N ALA A 42 20.30 -36.18 -5.29
CA ALA A 42 21.61 -35.74 -5.74
C ALA A 42 22.20 -34.93 -4.55
N GLN A 43 23.06 -35.55 -3.75
CA GLN A 43 23.98 -34.86 -2.86
C GLN A 43 24.88 -33.98 -3.73
N GLY A 44 24.43 -32.73 -3.95
CA GLY A 44 25.25 -31.68 -4.55
C GLY A 44 26.37 -31.34 -3.57
N SER A 45 27.63 -31.53 -4.00
CA SER A 45 28.82 -31.08 -3.27
C SER A 45 28.64 -29.63 -2.85
N GLN A 46 28.97 -29.30 -1.59
CA GLN A 46 28.96 -27.91 -1.10
C GLN A 46 29.87 -27.09 -2.05
N PRO A 47 29.44 -25.89 -2.47
CA PRO A 47 30.22 -25.06 -3.36
C PRO A 47 31.52 -24.65 -2.69
N THR A 48 32.57 -24.60 -3.47
CA THR A 48 33.87 -24.12 -2.99
C THR A 48 33.80 -22.63 -2.64
N ALA A 49 34.71 -22.13 -1.81
CA ALA A 49 34.81 -20.71 -1.47
C ALA A 49 34.92 -19.82 -2.73
N GLU A 50 35.59 -20.31 -3.76
CA GLU A 50 35.74 -19.64 -5.06
C GLU A 50 34.41 -19.55 -5.83
N GLN A 51 33.59 -20.61 -5.81
CA GLN A 51 32.28 -20.61 -6.42
C GLN A 51 31.31 -19.66 -5.69
N LEU A 52 31.37 -19.58 -4.36
CA LEU A 52 30.59 -18.61 -3.59
C LEU A 52 31.01 -17.17 -3.87
N ALA A 53 32.32 -16.92 -4.00
CA ALA A 53 32.83 -15.61 -4.39
C ALA A 53 32.35 -15.22 -5.80
N GLN A 54 32.34 -16.17 -6.73
CA GLN A 54 31.80 -15.95 -8.08
C GLN A 54 30.29 -15.60 -8.05
N PHE A 55 29.48 -16.31 -7.29
CA PHE A 55 28.06 -15.99 -7.14
C PHE A 55 27.83 -14.61 -6.51
N MET A 56 28.66 -14.23 -5.53
CA MET A 56 28.60 -12.88 -4.94
C MET A 56 28.95 -11.80 -5.98
N GLU A 57 29.95 -12.03 -6.80
CA GLU A 57 30.34 -11.08 -7.84
C GLU A 57 29.27 -10.99 -8.95
N GLU A 58 28.70 -12.11 -9.38
CA GLU A 58 27.58 -12.11 -10.33
C GLU A 58 26.35 -11.38 -9.76
N ALA A 59 26.05 -11.54 -8.47
CA ALA A 59 24.96 -10.86 -7.80
C ALA A 59 25.21 -9.34 -7.72
N ARG A 60 26.45 -8.91 -7.42
CA ARG A 60 26.85 -7.50 -7.44
C ARG A 60 26.72 -6.90 -8.84
N GLN A 61 27.12 -7.64 -9.86
CA GLN A 61 26.96 -7.22 -11.25
C GLN A 61 25.50 -7.10 -11.67
N ALA A 62 24.64 -8.02 -11.21
CA ALA A 62 23.21 -7.95 -11.43
C ALA A 62 22.60 -6.71 -10.76
N MET A 63 22.99 -6.41 -9.50
CA MET A 63 22.62 -5.19 -8.78
C MET A 63 23.03 -3.93 -9.55
N ALA A 64 24.25 -3.94 -10.07
CA ALA A 64 24.81 -2.84 -10.83
C ALA A 64 24.10 -2.58 -12.16
N ARG A 65 23.56 -3.64 -12.78
CA ARG A 65 22.78 -3.57 -14.02
C ARG A 65 21.30 -3.30 -13.78
N ALA A 66 20.89 -3.06 -12.52
CA ALA A 66 19.51 -2.98 -12.08
C ALA A 66 18.65 -4.23 -12.41
N ASP A 67 19.31 -5.38 -12.65
CA ASP A 67 18.63 -6.69 -12.76
C ASP A 67 18.43 -7.25 -11.35
N TYR A 68 17.51 -6.61 -10.62
CA TYR A 68 17.24 -6.93 -9.22
C TYR A 68 16.65 -8.33 -9.05
N SER A 69 15.90 -8.83 -10.02
CA SER A 69 15.33 -10.17 -10.00
C SER A 69 16.41 -11.23 -10.02
N ARG A 70 17.44 -11.07 -10.85
CA ARG A 70 18.59 -11.94 -10.90
C ARG A 70 19.45 -11.83 -9.64
N ALA A 71 19.64 -10.60 -9.12
CA ALA A 71 20.38 -10.37 -7.87
C ALA A 71 19.69 -11.07 -6.70
N ILE A 72 18.37 -10.95 -6.56
CA ILE A 72 17.55 -11.65 -5.54
C ILE A 72 17.77 -13.16 -5.63
N ALA A 73 17.69 -13.74 -6.84
CA ALA A 73 17.86 -15.18 -7.03
C ALA A 73 19.27 -15.65 -6.61
N LEU A 74 20.32 -14.88 -6.94
CA LEU A 74 21.70 -15.22 -6.61
C LEU A 74 21.96 -15.08 -5.09
N TYR A 75 21.54 -13.98 -4.45
CA TYR A 75 21.70 -13.81 -3.01
C TYR A 75 20.90 -14.85 -2.22
N THR A 76 19.68 -15.17 -2.65
CA THR A 76 18.89 -16.26 -2.03
C THR A 76 19.58 -17.61 -2.18
N LYS A 77 20.19 -17.89 -3.33
CA LYS A 77 20.97 -19.11 -3.55
C LYS A 77 22.19 -19.19 -2.61
N ILE A 78 22.93 -18.08 -2.45
CA ILE A 78 24.09 -17.99 -1.55
C ILE A 78 23.66 -18.25 -0.10
N LEU A 79 22.55 -17.65 0.34
CA LEU A 79 22.00 -17.83 1.70
C LEU A 79 21.49 -19.24 1.97
N GLY A 80 21.18 -20.03 0.94
CA GLY A 80 20.78 -21.43 1.04
C GLY A 80 21.91 -22.39 1.44
N TYR A 81 23.18 -21.94 1.41
CA TYR A 81 24.31 -22.74 1.83
C TYR A 81 24.63 -22.52 3.32
N PRO A 82 25.11 -23.56 4.04
CA PRO A 82 25.49 -23.42 5.44
C PRO A 82 26.69 -22.48 5.61
N ASP A 83 27.05 -22.17 6.82
CA ASP A 83 28.02 -21.13 7.23
C ASP A 83 29.20 -20.89 6.27
N HIS A 84 29.26 -19.64 5.76
CA HIS A 84 30.32 -19.18 4.85
C HIS A 84 30.55 -17.66 5.03
N PRO A 85 31.73 -17.13 4.66
CA PRO A 85 32.10 -15.73 4.94
C PRO A 85 31.21 -14.68 4.27
N TYR A 86 30.50 -15.02 3.20
CA TYR A 86 29.66 -14.09 2.44
C TYR A 86 28.21 -14.01 2.94
N ARG A 87 27.84 -14.77 3.99
CA ARG A 87 26.44 -14.88 4.45
C ARG A 87 25.89 -13.53 4.92
N GLN A 88 26.70 -12.80 5.68
CA GLN A 88 26.32 -11.48 6.17
C GLN A 88 26.06 -10.50 5.01
N ASP A 89 26.99 -10.37 4.10
CA ASP A 89 26.87 -9.47 2.94
C ASP A 89 25.69 -9.88 2.04
N ALA A 90 25.52 -11.18 1.79
CA ALA A 90 24.43 -11.68 0.97
C ALA A 90 23.05 -11.34 1.58
N GLN A 91 22.90 -11.41 2.90
CA GLN A 91 21.67 -11.04 3.60
C GLN A 91 21.39 -9.53 3.50
N GLU A 92 22.42 -8.67 3.68
CA GLU A 92 22.28 -7.22 3.52
C GLU A 92 21.83 -6.88 2.09
N PHE A 93 22.53 -7.43 1.10
CA PHE A 93 22.27 -7.12 -0.31
C PHE A 93 20.99 -7.77 -0.85
N LEU A 94 20.53 -8.88 -0.28
CA LEU A 94 19.21 -9.43 -0.60
C LEU A 94 18.11 -8.44 -0.20
N GLY A 95 18.17 -7.88 1.00
CA GLY A 95 17.25 -6.84 1.44
C GLY A 95 17.27 -5.63 0.48
N LEU A 96 18.47 -5.17 0.10
CA LEU A 96 18.63 -4.07 -0.84
C LEU A 96 18.08 -4.39 -2.24
N ALA A 97 18.32 -5.60 -2.74
CA ALA A 97 17.81 -6.02 -4.04
C ALA A 97 16.28 -6.06 -4.07
N ARG A 98 15.66 -6.56 -3.01
CA ARG A 98 14.19 -6.57 -2.84
C ARG A 98 13.62 -5.15 -2.74
N GLU A 99 14.28 -4.26 -1.99
CA GLU A 99 13.90 -2.85 -1.89
C GLU A 99 13.94 -2.17 -3.27
N ARG A 100 15.02 -2.35 -4.01
CA ARG A 100 15.18 -1.78 -5.36
C ARG A 100 14.23 -2.38 -6.38
N ASN A 101 13.79 -3.62 -6.15
CA ASN A 101 12.79 -4.31 -6.97
C ASN A 101 11.35 -3.92 -6.60
N GLY A 102 11.14 -3.01 -5.64
CA GLY A 102 9.82 -2.59 -5.19
C GLY A 102 9.11 -3.59 -4.26
N GLN A 103 9.79 -4.66 -3.84
CA GLN A 103 9.26 -5.69 -2.93
C GLN A 103 9.44 -5.26 -1.47
N LEU A 104 8.81 -4.13 -1.08
CA LEU A 104 9.10 -3.45 0.19
C LEU A 104 8.81 -4.32 1.42
N ALA A 105 7.75 -5.12 1.39
CA ALA A 105 7.43 -6.04 2.49
C ALA A 105 8.49 -7.14 2.66
N HIS A 106 9.00 -7.67 1.55
CA HIS A 106 10.08 -8.65 1.58
C HIS A 106 11.42 -8.01 1.98
N ALA A 107 11.71 -6.80 1.49
CA ALA A 107 12.91 -6.06 1.88
C ALA A 107 12.93 -5.81 3.39
N LYS A 108 11.78 -5.43 3.97
CA LYS A 108 11.62 -5.29 5.42
C LYS A 108 11.97 -6.59 6.16
N ALA A 109 11.42 -7.71 5.74
CA ALA A 109 11.67 -9.02 6.37
C ALA A 109 13.17 -9.42 6.29
N GLU A 110 13.84 -9.14 5.15
CA GLU A 110 15.28 -9.44 5.00
C GLU A 110 16.13 -8.52 5.88
N TYR A 111 15.79 -7.24 6.00
CA TYR A 111 16.48 -6.31 6.89
C TYR A 111 16.29 -6.66 8.37
N GLU A 112 15.09 -7.04 8.79
CA GLU A 112 14.82 -7.53 10.13
C GLU A 112 15.61 -8.81 10.43
N THR A 113 15.69 -9.73 9.47
CA THR A 113 16.49 -10.96 9.58
C THR A 113 17.98 -10.64 9.69
N TYR A 114 18.48 -9.69 8.90
CA TYR A 114 19.86 -9.25 8.99
C TYR A 114 20.20 -8.70 10.39
N LEU A 115 19.37 -7.79 10.92
CA LEU A 115 19.61 -7.14 12.21
C LEU A 115 19.49 -8.11 13.39
N ARG A 116 18.70 -9.17 13.26
CA ARG A 116 18.60 -10.25 14.23
C ARG A 116 19.88 -11.11 14.27
N LEU A 117 20.45 -11.40 13.09
CA LEU A 117 21.65 -12.26 12.97
C LEU A 117 22.95 -11.48 13.22
N TYR A 118 22.97 -10.20 12.86
CA TYR A 118 24.16 -9.34 12.89
C TYR A 118 23.80 -7.97 13.50
N PRO A 119 23.59 -7.90 14.84
CA PRO A 119 23.06 -6.69 15.48
C PRO A 119 24.05 -5.54 15.55
N GLU A 120 25.35 -5.79 15.37
CA GLU A 120 26.43 -4.80 15.51
C GLU A 120 27.26 -4.70 14.23
N GLY A 121 27.99 -3.57 14.09
CA GLY A 121 28.88 -3.30 12.96
C GLY A 121 28.31 -2.33 11.93
N GLU A 122 29.13 -1.96 10.96
CA GLU A 122 28.77 -1.00 9.91
C GLU A 122 27.59 -1.45 9.04
N GLY A 123 27.50 -2.73 8.73
CA GLY A 123 26.38 -3.29 7.98
C GLY A 123 25.06 -3.16 8.74
N ALA A 124 25.06 -3.41 10.05
CA ALA A 124 23.88 -3.23 10.89
C ALA A 124 23.39 -1.77 10.91
N ALA A 125 24.32 -0.81 10.93
CA ALA A 125 23.98 0.60 10.85
C ALA A 125 23.29 0.95 9.52
N ARG A 126 23.83 0.47 8.39
CA ARG A 126 23.24 0.67 7.06
C ARG A 126 21.85 0.04 6.94
N VAL A 127 21.70 -1.20 7.41
CA VAL A 127 20.44 -1.94 7.34
C VAL A 127 19.35 -1.29 8.22
N ARG A 128 19.70 -0.84 9.44
CA ARG A 128 18.74 -0.08 10.29
C ARG A 128 18.27 1.19 9.62
N GLN A 129 19.19 1.94 9.01
CA GLN A 129 18.82 3.16 8.28
C GLN A 129 17.86 2.86 7.13
N ARG A 130 18.10 1.79 6.36
CA ARG A 130 17.22 1.36 5.26
C ARG A 130 15.86 0.89 5.75
N LEU A 131 15.84 0.07 6.79
CA LEU A 131 14.60 -0.42 7.40
C LEU A 131 13.76 0.74 7.92
N THR A 132 14.39 1.69 8.60
CA THR A 132 13.71 2.91 9.05
C THR A 132 13.18 3.72 7.87
N GLY A 133 13.98 3.85 6.79
CA GLY A 133 13.56 4.46 5.54
C GLY A 133 12.32 3.78 4.92
N LEU A 134 12.27 2.45 4.91
CA LEU A 134 11.11 1.68 4.42
C LEU A 134 9.86 1.88 5.26
N LEU A 135 10.01 1.98 6.56
CA LEU A 135 8.88 2.16 7.49
C LEU A 135 8.30 3.58 7.45
N THR A 136 9.11 4.57 7.10
CA THR A 136 8.74 5.99 7.16
C THR A 136 8.68 6.70 5.80
N ALA A 137 9.20 6.10 4.74
CA ALA A 137 9.32 6.75 3.44
C ALA A 137 8.50 6.05 2.36
N GLN A 138 7.58 6.78 1.77
CA GLN A 138 7.07 6.52 0.42
C GLN A 138 8.02 7.06 -0.68
N ALA A 139 9.20 7.50 -0.34
CA ALA A 139 10.22 7.92 -1.30
C ALA A 139 11.63 7.53 -0.84
N PRO A 140 12.45 6.89 -1.70
CA PRO A 140 13.82 6.52 -1.35
C PRO A 140 14.69 7.75 -1.15
N ALA A 141 15.43 7.82 -0.01
CA ALA A 141 16.49 8.78 0.17
C ALA A 141 17.58 8.58 -0.89
N LYS A 142 17.98 9.68 -1.56
CA LYS A 142 19.09 9.63 -2.52
C LYS A 142 20.40 9.37 -1.78
N GLU A 143 20.92 8.17 -1.87
CA GLU A 143 22.26 7.83 -1.39
C GLU A 143 23.30 8.42 -2.35
N LYS A 144 24.22 9.26 -1.83
CA LYS A 144 25.41 9.68 -2.57
C LYS A 144 26.42 8.52 -2.57
N LEU A 145 26.40 7.71 -3.61
CA LEU A 145 27.45 6.72 -3.88
C LEU A 145 28.80 7.42 -4.17
N PRO A 146 29.94 6.86 -3.72
CA PRO A 146 31.25 7.34 -4.15
C PRO A 146 31.32 7.39 -5.67
N LYS A 147 31.98 8.41 -6.22
CA LYS A 147 32.16 8.58 -7.67
C LYS A 147 32.93 7.38 -8.25
N GLU A 148 32.21 6.32 -8.59
CA GLU A 148 32.70 5.29 -9.50
C GLU A 148 32.74 5.84 -10.92
N LYS A 149 33.71 5.37 -11.71
CA LYS A 149 33.86 5.71 -13.14
C LYS A 149 32.52 5.56 -13.85
N PRO A 150 32.18 6.44 -14.81
CA PRO A 150 30.91 6.39 -15.51
C PRO A 150 30.69 5.00 -16.10
N ARG A 151 29.75 4.23 -15.53
CA ARG A 151 29.28 2.98 -16.14
C ARG A 151 28.50 3.35 -17.40
N GLU A 152 28.76 2.66 -18.49
CA GLU A 152 27.93 2.80 -19.69
C GLU A 152 26.49 2.43 -19.35
N ILE A 153 25.64 3.44 -19.27
CA ILE A 153 24.19 3.28 -19.06
C ILE A 153 23.61 2.66 -20.34
N PRO A 154 22.86 1.55 -20.26
CA PRO A 154 22.24 0.97 -21.44
C PRO A 154 21.40 2.01 -22.19
N ARG A 155 21.70 2.24 -23.46
CA ARG A 155 20.99 3.21 -24.32
C ARG A 155 19.63 2.71 -24.82
N ALA A 156 19.06 1.70 -24.18
CA ALA A 156 17.83 1.05 -24.61
C ALA A 156 16.67 1.37 -23.66
N TRP A 157 15.47 1.37 -24.21
CA TRP A 157 14.25 1.40 -23.42
C TRP A 157 14.13 0.10 -22.62
N SER A 158 13.85 0.22 -21.34
CA SER A 158 13.38 -0.88 -20.51
C SER A 158 11.89 -0.71 -20.24
N VAL A 159 11.15 -1.80 -20.41
CA VAL A 159 9.72 -1.85 -20.08
C VAL A 159 9.53 -2.95 -19.08
N ARG A 160 8.88 -2.64 -17.97
CA ARG A 160 8.49 -3.58 -16.93
C ARG A 160 7.07 -3.29 -16.51
N GLY A 161 6.39 -4.32 -16.06
CA GLY A 161 5.02 -4.13 -15.62
C GLY A 161 4.42 -5.41 -15.09
N GLY A 162 3.16 -5.31 -14.69
CA GLY A 162 2.35 -6.44 -14.25
C GLY A 162 0.95 -6.33 -14.83
N PHE A 163 0.45 -7.46 -15.25
CA PHE A 163 -0.94 -7.62 -15.65
C PHE A 163 -1.58 -8.66 -14.75
N SER A 164 -2.77 -8.37 -14.23
CA SER A 164 -3.52 -9.31 -13.40
C SER A 164 -4.99 -9.32 -13.75
N GLN A 165 -5.61 -10.50 -13.61
CA GLN A 165 -7.05 -10.68 -13.65
C GLN A 165 -7.48 -11.56 -12.49
N PHE A 166 -8.51 -11.10 -11.77
CA PHE A 166 -9.13 -11.82 -10.66
C PHE A 166 -10.63 -11.80 -10.80
N PHE A 167 -11.21 -12.97 -10.86
CA PHE A 167 -12.65 -13.15 -10.74
C PHE A 167 -12.99 -13.42 -9.27
N ARG A 168 -14.05 -12.81 -8.76
CA ARG A 168 -14.60 -13.09 -7.44
C ARG A 168 -16.10 -13.15 -7.48
N ARG A 169 -16.66 -14.13 -6.77
CA ARG A 169 -18.10 -14.27 -6.55
C ARG A 169 -18.38 -14.54 -5.09
N ASP A 170 -19.25 -13.72 -4.50
CA ASP A 170 -19.72 -13.83 -3.13
C ASP A 170 -21.23 -14.04 -3.12
N VAL A 171 -21.68 -15.02 -2.36
CA VAL A 171 -23.11 -15.35 -2.20
C VAL A 171 -23.41 -15.45 -0.73
N SER A 172 -24.51 -14.86 -0.30
CA SER A 172 -25.00 -15.03 1.06
C SER A 172 -26.48 -15.40 1.08
N THR A 173 -26.85 -16.13 2.12
CA THR A 173 -28.24 -16.52 2.43
C THR A 173 -28.54 -16.04 3.83
N THR A 174 -29.59 -15.28 3.99
CA THR A 174 -30.12 -14.85 5.28
C THR A 174 -31.52 -15.42 5.49
N ASP A 175 -31.88 -15.71 6.74
CA ASP A 175 -33.23 -16.23 7.07
C ASP A 175 -34.33 -15.24 6.63
N ALA A 176 -34.06 -13.94 6.71
CA ALA A 176 -35.05 -12.89 6.39
C ALA A 176 -35.20 -12.61 4.89
N ALA A 177 -34.08 -12.60 4.11
CA ALA A 177 -34.07 -12.12 2.72
C ALA A 177 -33.79 -13.23 1.68
N GLY A 178 -33.50 -14.47 2.13
CA GLY A 178 -33.13 -15.56 1.24
C GLY A 178 -31.71 -15.42 0.67
N THR A 179 -31.48 -15.99 -0.49
CA THR A 179 -30.16 -16.03 -1.12
C THR A 179 -29.95 -14.84 -2.06
N SER A 180 -28.82 -14.16 -1.92
CA SER A 180 -28.38 -13.05 -2.79
C SER A 180 -26.95 -13.24 -3.26
N VAL A 181 -26.65 -12.77 -4.46
CA VAL A 181 -25.29 -12.60 -4.97
C VAL A 181 -24.85 -11.19 -4.58
N ASN A 182 -23.87 -11.10 -3.68
CA ASN A 182 -23.40 -9.81 -3.17
C ASN A 182 -22.31 -9.20 -4.05
N LEU A 183 -21.51 -10.07 -4.70
CA LEU A 183 -20.43 -9.69 -5.60
C LEU A 183 -20.30 -10.74 -6.70
N SER A 184 -20.12 -10.30 -7.94
CA SER A 184 -19.75 -11.16 -9.05
C SER A 184 -19.01 -10.32 -10.07
N GLU A 185 -17.67 -10.27 -9.97
CA GLU A 185 -16.87 -9.33 -10.74
C GLU A 185 -15.56 -9.93 -11.24
N LEU A 186 -15.09 -9.41 -12.37
CA LEU A 186 -13.75 -9.63 -12.90
C LEU A 186 -12.97 -8.33 -12.87
N ASP A 187 -12.00 -8.25 -11.99
CA ASP A 187 -11.04 -7.15 -11.96
C ASP A 187 -9.86 -7.43 -12.88
N THR A 188 -9.53 -6.48 -13.73
CA THR A 188 -8.38 -6.50 -14.62
C THR A 188 -7.50 -5.30 -14.32
N ASP A 189 -6.25 -5.51 -13.96
CA ASP A 189 -5.31 -4.44 -13.64
C ASP A 189 -4.04 -4.52 -14.49
N LEU A 190 -3.53 -3.35 -14.87
CA LEU A 190 -2.31 -3.18 -15.64
C LEU A 190 -1.46 -2.06 -15.00
N ASP A 191 -0.21 -2.40 -14.67
CA ASP A 191 0.83 -1.44 -14.29
C ASP A 191 1.99 -1.57 -15.27
N VAL A 192 2.40 -0.45 -15.89
CA VAL A 192 3.49 -0.42 -16.85
C VAL A 192 4.40 0.77 -16.58
N VAL A 193 5.68 0.51 -16.49
CA VAL A 193 6.73 1.52 -16.45
C VAL A 193 7.66 1.33 -17.64
N ALA A 194 7.72 2.33 -18.53
CA ALA A 194 8.69 2.38 -19.60
C ALA A 194 9.75 3.45 -19.27
N GLN A 195 11.01 3.09 -19.30
CA GLN A 195 12.10 3.95 -18.90
C GLN A 195 13.22 3.96 -19.94
N LEU A 196 13.68 5.16 -20.32
CA LEU A 196 14.88 5.40 -21.08
C LEU A 196 15.91 6.09 -20.19
N MET A 197 17.03 5.45 -19.95
CA MET A 197 18.13 6.03 -19.17
C MET A 197 19.30 6.36 -20.10
N LYS A 198 19.75 7.61 -20.04
CA LYS A 198 20.99 8.08 -20.68
C LYS A 198 21.83 8.84 -19.66
N PRO A 199 23.14 9.03 -19.91
CA PRO A 199 24.01 9.78 -18.99
C PRO A 199 23.45 11.17 -18.67
N ASP A 200 22.97 11.86 -19.68
CA ASP A 200 22.56 13.27 -19.60
C ASP A 200 21.10 13.43 -19.19
N TYR A 201 20.23 12.48 -19.54
CA TYR A 201 18.81 12.58 -19.26
C TYR A 201 18.14 11.23 -19.06
N GLN A 202 17.02 11.25 -18.35
CA GLN A 202 16.13 10.12 -18.13
C GLN A 202 14.71 10.50 -18.53
N ILE A 203 14.04 9.59 -19.25
CA ILE A 203 12.61 9.71 -19.54
C ILE A 203 11.93 8.48 -18.97
N GLN A 204 10.86 8.67 -18.21
CA GLN A 204 10.04 7.59 -17.67
C GLN A 204 8.57 7.87 -17.99
N SER A 205 7.86 6.86 -18.46
CA SER A 205 6.41 6.87 -18.56
C SER A 205 5.84 5.81 -17.64
N ARG A 206 4.77 6.16 -16.92
CA ARG A 206 4.04 5.23 -16.06
C ARG A 206 2.56 5.23 -16.41
N PHE A 207 2.01 4.04 -16.49
CA PHE A 207 0.58 3.78 -16.51
C PHE A 207 0.22 2.81 -15.40
N THR A 208 -0.80 3.13 -14.63
CA THR A 208 -1.43 2.24 -13.66
C THR A 208 -2.93 2.42 -13.76
N GLY A 209 -3.62 1.37 -14.14
CA GLY A 209 -5.06 1.41 -14.31
C GLY A 209 -5.67 0.03 -14.28
N GLY A 210 -6.99 -0.03 -14.24
CA GLY A 210 -7.74 -1.27 -14.22
C GLY A 210 -9.16 -1.08 -14.73
N TYR A 211 -9.79 -2.18 -15.02
CA TYR A 211 -11.16 -2.25 -15.46
C TYR A 211 -11.88 -3.33 -14.65
N ARG A 212 -13.04 -3.00 -14.13
CA ARG A 212 -13.91 -3.94 -13.42
C ARG A 212 -15.09 -4.29 -14.30
N ASN A 213 -15.35 -5.57 -14.45
CA ASN A 213 -16.57 -6.05 -15.07
C ASN A 213 -17.45 -6.70 -13.99
N ASP A 214 -18.57 -6.06 -13.68
CA ASP A 214 -19.56 -6.58 -12.76
C ASP A 214 -20.60 -7.39 -13.54
N PHE A 215 -20.92 -8.59 -13.02
CA PHE A 215 -21.87 -9.53 -13.62
C PHE A 215 -23.20 -9.57 -12.87
N ILE A 216 -23.46 -8.64 -11.96
CA ILE A 216 -24.74 -8.51 -11.28
C ILE A 216 -25.66 -7.64 -12.15
N ASP A 217 -26.85 -8.13 -12.45
CA ASP A 217 -27.84 -7.41 -13.24
C ASP A 217 -28.25 -6.10 -12.54
N GLY A 218 -28.25 -5.01 -13.29
CA GLY A 218 -28.57 -3.67 -12.77
C GLY A 218 -27.42 -2.97 -12.03
N SER A 219 -26.23 -3.54 -12.05
CA SER A 219 -25.01 -2.88 -11.56
C SER A 219 -24.71 -1.61 -12.37
N PRO A 220 -24.16 -0.54 -11.74
CA PRO A 220 -23.72 0.63 -12.46
C PRO A 220 -22.69 0.29 -13.55
N ASP A 221 -22.54 1.18 -14.54
CA ASP A 221 -21.55 1.03 -15.61
C ASP A 221 -20.18 0.68 -15.05
N ASN A 222 -19.51 -0.26 -15.69
CA ASN A 222 -18.18 -0.75 -15.32
C ASN A 222 -17.12 0.32 -15.56
N PRO A 223 -16.57 0.96 -14.53
CA PRO A 223 -15.69 2.09 -14.74
C PRO A 223 -14.26 1.66 -15.08
N LEU A 224 -13.70 2.32 -16.09
CA LEU A 224 -12.25 2.34 -16.28
C LEU A 224 -11.61 3.12 -15.14
N ARG A 225 -10.60 2.56 -14.48
CA ARG A 225 -9.86 3.20 -13.39
C ARG A 225 -8.47 3.57 -13.89
N ILE A 226 -8.13 4.87 -13.83
CA ILE A 226 -6.79 5.36 -14.14
C ILE A 226 -6.21 5.99 -12.87
N SER A 227 -5.30 5.28 -12.24
CA SER A 227 -4.65 5.73 -11.02
C SER A 227 -3.43 6.61 -11.30
N SER A 228 -2.67 6.28 -12.35
CA SER A 228 -1.50 7.05 -12.80
C SER A 228 -1.36 6.94 -14.31
N LEU A 229 -1.09 8.08 -14.94
CA LEU A 229 -0.74 8.19 -16.37
C LEU A 229 0.12 9.42 -16.55
N TYR A 230 1.43 9.28 -16.48
CA TYR A 230 2.33 10.43 -16.58
C TYR A 230 3.63 10.10 -17.31
N VAL A 231 4.30 11.17 -17.73
CA VAL A 231 5.65 11.13 -18.28
C VAL A 231 6.55 12.04 -17.44
N ASP A 232 7.70 11.50 -17.04
CA ASP A 232 8.81 12.22 -16.41
C ASP A 232 9.91 12.46 -17.43
N ALA A 233 10.49 13.65 -17.39
CA ALA A 233 11.74 13.97 -18.06
C ALA A 233 12.70 14.61 -17.04
N ALA A 234 13.85 14.03 -16.85
CA ALA A 234 14.87 14.52 -15.95
C ALA A 234 16.17 14.82 -16.71
N ASP A 235 16.73 16.02 -16.47
CA ASP A 235 18.06 16.43 -16.91
C ASP A 235 19.01 16.21 -15.73
N ASN A 236 19.96 15.27 -15.90
CA ASN A 236 20.89 14.88 -14.85
C ASN A 236 21.98 15.95 -14.61
N HIS A 237 22.32 16.77 -15.60
CA HIS A 237 23.31 17.85 -15.47
C HIS A 237 22.76 19.05 -14.71
N ARG A 238 21.52 19.44 -15.03
CA ARG A 238 20.84 20.58 -14.40
C ARG A 238 20.08 20.20 -13.14
N GLU A 239 20.07 18.90 -12.82
CA GLU A 239 19.29 18.33 -11.71
C GLU A 239 17.82 18.83 -11.71
N THR A 240 17.21 18.84 -12.91
CA THR A 240 15.82 19.26 -13.11
C THR A 240 14.96 18.07 -13.48
N LEU A 241 13.70 18.08 -13.02
CA LEU A 241 12.68 17.11 -13.39
C LEU A 241 11.41 17.84 -13.78
N GLY A 242 10.83 17.44 -14.90
CA GLY A 242 9.47 17.79 -15.29
C GLY A 242 8.60 16.53 -15.35
N ARG A 243 7.40 16.60 -14.78
CA ARG A 243 6.39 15.53 -14.86
C ARG A 243 5.09 16.12 -15.33
N ILE A 244 4.44 15.47 -16.29
CA ILE A 244 3.12 15.86 -16.80
C ILE A 244 2.20 14.65 -16.87
N GLY A 245 0.94 14.85 -16.49
CA GLY A 245 -0.12 13.84 -16.55
C GLY A 245 -0.78 13.58 -15.22
N ARG A 246 -1.55 12.46 -15.14
CA ARG A 246 -2.21 12.02 -13.92
C ARG A 246 -1.20 11.41 -12.95
N GLN A 247 -1.06 12.03 -11.82
CA GLN A 247 -0.08 11.68 -10.80
C GLN A 247 -0.67 11.84 -9.40
N SER A 248 -0.05 11.20 -8.42
CA SER A 248 -0.41 11.35 -7.01
C SER A 248 0.76 11.90 -6.24
N GLN A 249 0.47 12.85 -5.35
CA GLN A 249 1.44 13.41 -4.43
C GLN A 249 0.79 13.56 -3.05
N SER A 250 1.54 13.30 -2.00
CA SER A 250 1.12 13.46 -0.60
C SER A 250 2.09 14.36 0.18
N ARG A 251 2.76 15.28 -0.52
CA ARG A 251 3.82 16.16 0.01
C ARG A 251 3.67 17.54 -0.57
N GLY A 252 4.24 18.55 0.13
CA GLY A 252 4.27 19.90 -0.39
C GLY A 252 2.87 20.51 -0.51
N GLY A 253 1.92 20.16 0.37
CA GLY A 253 0.57 20.70 0.41
C GLY A 253 -0.41 20.07 -0.59
N VAL A 254 0.06 19.22 -1.50
CA VAL A 254 -0.82 18.47 -2.42
C VAL A 254 -1.37 17.24 -1.71
N LEU A 255 -2.68 17.12 -1.68
CA LEU A 255 -3.39 16.06 -0.95
C LEU A 255 -4.08 15.09 -1.92
N GLY A 256 -3.30 14.26 -2.60
CA GLY A 256 -3.88 13.20 -3.42
C GLY A 256 -3.48 13.21 -4.89
N ARG A 257 -4.43 12.78 -5.73
CA ARG A 257 -4.25 12.63 -7.18
C ARG A 257 -4.65 13.90 -7.92
N PHE A 258 -3.93 14.18 -9.00
CA PHE A 258 -4.25 15.31 -9.89
C PHE A 258 -3.77 15.07 -11.32
N ASP A 259 -4.40 15.74 -12.26
CA ASP A 259 -3.96 15.87 -13.63
C ASP A 259 -3.23 17.22 -13.78
N GLY A 260 -1.91 17.18 -14.02
CA GLY A 260 -1.16 18.44 -14.02
C GLY A 260 0.33 18.29 -14.24
N LEU A 261 1.03 19.36 -13.86
CA LEU A 261 2.47 19.55 -14.04
C LEU A 261 3.18 19.61 -12.68
N LEU A 262 4.32 18.96 -12.61
CA LEU A 262 5.30 19.10 -11.52
C LEU A 262 6.65 19.46 -12.16
N LEU A 263 7.26 20.54 -11.71
CA LEU A 263 8.61 20.96 -12.06
C LEU A 263 9.47 20.98 -10.80
N SER A 264 10.62 20.35 -10.85
CA SER A 264 11.55 20.29 -9.73
C SER A 264 12.95 20.67 -10.17
N ARG A 265 13.66 21.46 -9.37
CA ARG A 265 15.05 21.82 -9.60
C ARG A 265 15.85 21.84 -8.31
N GLN A 266 16.98 21.15 -8.32
CA GLN A 266 17.99 21.28 -7.28
C GLN A 266 18.75 22.57 -7.48
N LEU A 267 18.66 23.50 -6.52
CA LEU A 267 19.34 24.78 -6.58
C LEU A 267 20.78 24.68 -6.05
N ASN A 268 20.95 23.91 -5.00
CA ASN A 268 22.25 23.59 -4.39
C ASN A 268 22.14 22.28 -3.60
N GLN A 269 23.16 21.91 -2.85
CA GLN A 269 23.21 20.63 -2.13
C GLN A 269 22.12 20.48 -1.04
N ILE A 270 21.54 21.60 -0.60
CA ILE A 270 20.59 21.65 0.52
C ILE A 270 19.17 21.98 0.05
N VAL A 271 19.01 22.76 -1.02
CA VAL A 271 17.73 23.34 -1.43
C VAL A 271 17.28 22.76 -2.77
N LYS A 272 16.10 22.14 -2.80
CA LYS A 272 15.38 21.74 -4.00
C LYS A 272 14.03 22.45 -4.04
N LEU A 273 13.78 23.17 -5.12
CA LEU A 273 12.52 23.89 -5.35
C LEU A 273 11.59 23.06 -6.23
N ASN A 274 10.30 23.03 -5.88
CA ASN A 274 9.27 22.35 -6.64
C ASN A 274 8.11 23.30 -6.91
N LEU A 275 7.63 23.30 -8.15
CA LEU A 275 6.41 23.99 -8.59
C LEU A 275 5.41 22.93 -9.01
N VAL A 276 4.18 23.05 -8.59
CA VAL A 276 3.11 22.09 -8.90
C VAL A 276 1.83 22.83 -9.27
N GLY A 277 1.07 22.28 -10.21
CA GLY A 277 -0.24 22.82 -10.55
C GLY A 277 -1.04 21.86 -11.41
N GLY A 278 -2.35 21.95 -11.32
CA GLY A 278 -3.24 21.06 -12.05
C GLY A 278 -4.66 21.05 -11.52
N TYR A 279 -5.35 19.96 -11.82
CA TYR A 279 -6.74 19.72 -11.52
C TYR A 279 -6.83 18.50 -10.59
N PRO A 280 -7.37 18.63 -9.37
CA PRO A 280 -7.58 17.49 -8.47
C PRO A 280 -8.46 16.40 -9.10
N VAL A 281 -8.12 15.14 -8.83
CA VAL A 281 -8.86 13.97 -9.28
C VAL A 281 -9.37 13.20 -8.07
N ASP A 282 -10.63 13.36 -7.74
CA ASP A 282 -11.25 12.79 -6.54
C ASP A 282 -11.42 11.26 -6.66
N SER A 283 -11.69 10.74 -7.87
CA SER A 283 -11.80 9.30 -8.12
C SER A 283 -10.93 8.85 -9.30
N SER A 284 -10.36 7.64 -9.19
CA SER A 284 -9.64 7.01 -10.32
C SER A 284 -10.56 6.62 -11.48
N THR A 285 -11.87 6.60 -11.27
CA THR A 285 -12.88 6.32 -12.30
C THR A 285 -13.18 7.52 -13.20
N ILE A 286 -12.71 8.72 -12.83
CA ILE A 286 -12.81 9.91 -13.66
C ILE A 286 -11.77 9.79 -14.78
N ASP A 287 -12.22 9.62 -16.02
CA ASP A 287 -11.39 9.49 -17.21
C ASP A 287 -11.07 10.82 -17.90
N GLN A 288 -11.89 11.85 -17.65
CA GLN A 288 -11.73 13.20 -18.17
C GLN A 288 -11.03 14.11 -17.17
N ILE A 289 -10.44 15.19 -17.66
CA ILE A 289 -9.87 16.23 -16.82
C ILE A 289 -11.00 17.13 -16.31
N ALA A 290 -11.29 17.08 -15.01
CA ALA A 290 -12.26 17.96 -14.37
C ALA A 290 -11.64 19.34 -14.15
N THR A 291 -12.05 20.34 -14.94
CA THR A 291 -11.42 21.68 -14.95
C THR A 291 -12.05 22.67 -13.97
N ASP A 292 -13.11 22.29 -13.30
CA ASP A 292 -13.87 23.16 -12.38
C ASP A 292 -13.09 23.52 -11.11
N THR A 293 -12.20 22.62 -10.69
CA THR A 293 -11.27 22.85 -9.58
C THR A 293 -9.83 22.83 -10.09
N ARG A 294 -9.06 23.85 -9.76
CA ARG A 294 -7.65 23.97 -10.11
C ARG A 294 -6.82 24.42 -8.93
N PHE A 295 -5.57 23.99 -8.89
CA PHE A 295 -4.63 24.42 -7.87
C PHE A 295 -3.25 24.73 -8.44
N TYR A 296 -2.50 25.52 -7.71
CA TYR A 296 -1.07 25.73 -7.91
C TYR A 296 -0.37 25.86 -6.57
N GLY A 297 0.88 25.45 -6.52
CA GLY A 297 1.67 25.46 -5.30
C GLY A 297 3.16 25.53 -5.58
N ILE A 298 3.85 25.96 -4.56
CA ILE A 298 5.30 25.96 -4.49
C ILE A 298 5.73 25.28 -3.21
N ASN A 299 6.77 24.47 -3.27
CA ASN A 299 7.39 23.93 -2.08
C ASN A 299 8.90 23.84 -2.23
N ALA A 300 9.58 23.85 -1.10
CA ALA A 300 11.03 23.72 -1.03
C ALA A 300 11.40 22.55 -0.10
N ASP A 301 12.15 21.59 -0.64
CA ASP A 301 12.83 20.57 0.14
C ASP A 301 14.17 21.14 0.64
N LEU A 302 14.41 21.05 1.94
CA LEU A 302 15.57 21.60 2.63
C LEU A 302 16.28 20.50 3.43
N GLY A 303 17.57 20.32 3.21
CA GLY A 303 18.36 19.34 3.98
C GLY A 303 19.31 18.51 3.11
N THR A 304 20.02 17.59 3.64
CA THR A 304 19.94 17.05 5.02
C THR A 304 20.82 17.87 5.97
N PHE A 305 20.26 18.36 7.06
CA PHE A 305 21.01 19.08 8.08
C PHE A 305 21.49 18.10 9.16
N ALA A 306 22.73 18.30 9.62
CA ALA A 306 23.36 17.47 10.66
C ALA A 306 23.25 15.94 10.37
N ASN A 307 23.18 15.54 9.10
CA ASN A 307 23.00 14.17 8.63
C ASN A 307 21.76 13.45 9.22
N ALA A 308 20.73 14.20 9.60
CA ALA A 308 19.57 13.65 10.30
C ALA A 308 18.24 14.33 9.97
N TRP A 309 18.24 15.59 9.57
CA TRP A 309 17.03 16.41 9.47
C TRP A 309 16.77 16.84 8.03
N ASP A 310 15.58 16.53 7.54
CA ASP A 310 15.04 17.05 6.28
C ASP A 310 13.76 17.81 6.58
N PHE A 311 13.56 18.91 5.87
CA PHE A 311 12.36 19.72 5.96
C PHE A 311 11.75 19.92 4.56
N ASN A 312 10.45 20.12 4.52
CA ASN A 312 9.75 20.66 3.37
C ASN A 312 8.85 21.79 3.86
N VAL A 313 8.83 22.90 3.16
CA VAL A 313 7.89 24.00 3.39
C VAL A 313 7.11 24.26 2.13
N PHE A 314 5.82 24.58 2.26
CA PHE A 314 4.96 24.74 1.10
C PHE A 314 3.94 25.87 1.27
N ALA A 315 3.49 26.38 0.12
CA ALA A 315 2.30 27.20 -0.01
C ALA A 315 1.50 26.71 -1.22
N ILE A 316 0.18 26.60 -1.07
CA ILE A 316 -0.74 26.12 -2.09
C ILE A 316 -2.01 26.96 -2.11
N GLU A 317 -2.55 27.19 -3.31
CA GLU A 317 -3.84 27.79 -3.50
C GLU A 317 -4.69 26.94 -4.45
N GLN A 318 -5.95 26.74 -4.11
CA GLN A 318 -6.94 26.01 -4.88
C GLN A 318 -8.19 26.85 -5.04
N THR A 319 -8.72 26.87 -6.26
CA THR A 319 -10.00 27.51 -6.59
C THR A 319 -10.94 26.49 -7.19
N SER A 320 -12.22 26.59 -6.88
CA SER A 320 -13.28 25.73 -7.44
C SER A 320 -14.43 26.58 -7.93
N GLU A 321 -14.81 26.42 -9.20
CA GLU A 321 -15.89 27.17 -9.85
C GLU A 321 -15.76 28.70 -9.65
N GLY A 322 -14.52 29.21 -9.62
CA GLY A 322 -14.23 30.63 -9.45
C GLY A 322 -14.13 31.11 -7.99
N LEU A 323 -14.57 30.32 -7.01
CA LEU A 323 -14.42 30.63 -5.59
C LEU A 323 -13.07 30.13 -5.05
N LEU A 324 -12.51 30.83 -4.06
CA LEU A 324 -11.35 30.35 -3.33
C LEU A 324 -11.76 29.11 -2.51
N ASP A 325 -11.21 27.95 -2.90
CA ASP A 325 -11.54 26.67 -2.28
C ASP A 325 -10.64 26.37 -1.07
N ARG A 326 -9.33 26.61 -1.20
CA ARG A 326 -8.33 26.41 -0.15
C ARG A 326 -7.11 27.29 -0.40
N ARG A 327 -6.54 27.88 0.67
CA ARG A 327 -5.24 28.54 0.63
C ARG A 327 -4.46 28.14 1.87
N ALA A 328 -3.45 27.30 1.71
CA ALA A 328 -2.74 26.74 2.83
C ALA A 328 -1.23 26.98 2.74
N VAL A 329 -0.64 27.08 3.92
CA VAL A 329 0.80 27.03 4.15
C VAL A 329 1.10 25.91 5.14
N GLY A 330 2.27 25.32 5.04
CA GLY A 330 2.63 24.25 5.95
C GLY A 330 4.05 23.78 5.78
N GLY A 331 4.35 22.70 6.49
CA GLY A 331 5.66 22.11 6.42
C GLY A 331 5.69 20.67 6.91
N GLU A 332 6.72 20.00 6.49
CA GLU A 332 7.07 18.65 6.91
C GLU A 332 8.46 18.66 7.52
N MET A 333 8.64 17.89 8.56
CA MET A 333 9.91 17.64 9.21
C MET A 333 10.15 16.15 9.26
N ARG A 334 11.34 15.72 8.92
CA ARG A 334 11.80 14.33 9.02
C ARG A 334 13.11 14.28 9.76
N TYR A 335 13.16 13.38 10.72
CA TYR A 335 14.35 13.12 11.49
C TYR A 335 14.67 11.63 11.45
N PHE A 336 15.92 11.31 11.19
CA PHE A 336 16.40 9.93 11.08
C PHE A 336 17.72 9.76 11.81
N ARG A 337 17.77 8.81 12.70
CA ARG A 337 18.96 8.28 13.34
C ARG A 337 18.85 6.75 13.40
N MET A 338 19.94 6.09 13.74
CA MET A 338 20.03 4.62 13.70
C MET A 338 18.89 3.91 14.44
N ASN A 339 18.49 4.43 15.61
CA ASN A 339 17.55 3.75 16.50
C ASN A 339 16.22 4.50 16.67
N HIS A 340 16.07 5.68 16.10
CA HIS A 340 14.84 6.45 16.21
C HIS A 340 14.64 7.37 15.01
N SER A 341 13.38 7.56 14.67
CA SER A 341 12.96 8.47 13.62
C SER A 341 11.70 9.21 14.03
N ALA A 342 11.52 10.39 13.48
CA ALA A 342 10.31 11.18 13.66
C ALA A 342 9.91 11.82 12.34
N LEU A 343 8.59 11.98 12.15
CA LEU A 343 7.99 12.75 11.07
C LEU A 343 6.95 13.67 11.68
N GLY A 344 6.97 14.93 11.26
CA GLY A 344 5.94 15.91 11.56
C GLY A 344 5.43 16.52 10.27
N LEU A 345 4.11 16.75 10.19
CA LEU A 345 3.47 17.47 9.10
C LEU A 345 2.45 18.43 9.70
N VAL A 346 2.47 19.67 9.25
CA VAL A 346 1.49 20.69 9.57
C VAL A 346 0.94 21.32 8.30
N ASP A 347 -0.38 21.46 8.23
CA ASP A 347 -1.11 22.13 7.15
C ASP A 347 -2.09 23.13 7.78
N TYR A 348 -1.88 24.40 7.54
CA TYR A 348 -2.71 25.48 8.05
C TYR A 348 -3.36 26.25 6.91
N ASP A 349 -4.68 26.27 6.87
CA ASP A 349 -5.42 27.06 5.89
C ASP A 349 -5.52 28.53 6.36
N VAL A 350 -4.85 29.42 5.62
CA VAL A 350 -4.80 30.84 5.93
C VAL A 350 -6.09 31.57 5.56
N SER A 351 -6.90 30.99 4.65
CA SER A 351 -8.18 31.60 4.26
C SER A 351 -9.31 31.32 5.25
N TYR A 352 -9.25 30.18 5.92
CA TYR A 352 -10.16 29.78 6.99
C TYR A 352 -9.61 30.01 8.39
N HIS A 353 -8.35 30.42 8.52
CA HIS A 353 -7.65 30.60 9.80
C HIS A 353 -7.70 29.34 10.68
N THR A 354 -7.54 28.17 10.09
CA THR A 354 -7.69 26.89 10.78
C THR A 354 -6.58 25.88 10.47
N LEU A 355 -6.30 25.03 11.44
CA LEU A 355 -5.40 23.89 11.28
C LEU A 355 -6.17 22.76 10.54
N ASN A 356 -5.75 22.47 9.33
CA ASN A 356 -6.34 21.38 8.54
C ASN A 356 -5.75 20.01 8.89
N MET A 357 -4.45 19.97 9.23
CA MET A 357 -3.78 18.71 9.55
C MET A 357 -2.57 18.98 10.44
N LEU A 358 -2.43 18.15 11.48
CA LEU A 358 -1.21 17.96 12.25
C LEU A 358 -0.99 16.46 12.41
N LEU A 359 0.10 15.96 11.83
CA LEU A 359 0.51 14.56 11.93
C LEU A 359 1.89 14.50 12.58
N LEU A 360 2.01 13.72 13.65
CA LEU A 360 3.27 13.44 14.32
C LEU A 360 3.46 11.93 14.39
N LEU A 361 4.61 11.46 13.97
CA LEU A 361 5.01 10.04 14.02
C LEU A 361 6.36 9.95 14.71
N GLY A 362 6.49 8.98 15.61
CA GLY A 362 7.74 8.65 16.26
C GLY A 362 7.96 7.14 16.23
N ASN A 363 9.18 6.73 15.94
CA ASN A 363 9.58 5.33 15.94
C ASN A 363 10.89 5.17 16.71
N TRP A 364 10.96 4.18 17.59
CA TRP A 364 12.14 3.82 18.38
C TRP A 364 12.43 2.34 18.23
N LEU A 365 13.67 2.02 17.94
CA LEU A 365 14.21 0.67 17.97
C LEU A 365 15.13 0.55 19.20
N PHE A 366 14.76 -0.31 20.13
CA PHE A 366 15.53 -0.57 21.36
C PHE A 366 16.67 -1.57 21.08
N ALA A 367 17.62 -1.66 22.02
CA ALA A 367 18.77 -2.54 21.89
C ALA A 367 18.41 -4.04 21.84
N ASP A 368 17.28 -4.44 22.42
CA ASP A 368 16.73 -5.78 22.40
C ASP A 368 15.85 -6.07 21.16
N ASN A 369 15.92 -5.20 20.16
CA ASN A 369 15.09 -5.21 18.95
C ASN A 369 13.59 -5.01 19.19
N SER A 370 13.18 -4.58 20.37
CA SER A 370 11.82 -4.08 20.58
C SER A 370 11.60 -2.80 19.78
N THR A 371 10.38 -2.59 19.32
CA THR A 371 9.99 -1.37 18.60
C THR A 371 8.83 -0.68 19.29
N LEU A 372 8.90 0.64 19.37
CA LEU A 372 7.79 1.49 19.81
C LEU A 372 7.45 2.48 18.70
N ASN A 373 6.18 2.55 18.33
CA ASN A 373 5.67 3.54 17.38
C ASN A 373 4.60 4.38 18.09
N LEU A 374 4.68 5.69 17.95
CA LEU A 374 3.66 6.62 18.41
C LEU A 374 3.17 7.45 17.24
N ILE A 375 1.86 7.58 17.11
CA ILE A 375 1.21 8.38 16.08
C ILE A 375 0.19 9.29 16.74
N TYR A 376 0.27 10.57 16.41
CA TYR A 376 -0.78 11.55 16.66
C TYR A 376 -1.23 12.14 15.33
N ASP A 377 -2.51 12.04 15.03
CA ASP A 377 -3.14 12.59 13.83
C ASP A 377 -4.34 13.44 14.22
N GLN A 378 -4.28 14.72 13.91
CA GLN A 378 -5.39 15.65 14.04
C GLN A 378 -5.64 16.26 12.68
N ARG A 379 -6.88 16.17 12.19
CA ARG A 379 -7.25 16.77 10.91
C ARG A 379 -8.72 17.15 10.84
N LYS A 380 -9.05 18.07 9.92
CA LYS A 380 -10.43 18.24 9.47
C LYS A 380 -10.84 17.04 8.61
N SER A 381 -12.03 16.52 8.81
CA SER A 381 -12.57 15.35 8.11
C SER A 381 -14.00 15.65 7.58
N PRO A 382 -14.16 15.80 6.25
CA PRO A 382 -13.09 15.88 5.25
C PRO A 382 -12.19 17.09 5.46
N ILE A 383 -10.99 17.10 4.83
CA ILE A 383 -10.10 18.26 4.81
C ILE A 383 -10.90 19.48 4.39
N LEU A 384 -10.77 20.60 5.13
CA LEU A 384 -11.58 21.79 4.90
C LEU A 384 -11.24 22.43 3.56
N THR A 385 -12.24 22.47 2.70
CA THR A 385 -12.27 23.21 1.44
C THR A 385 -13.66 23.82 1.27
N THR A 386 -13.82 24.87 0.46
CA THR A 386 -15.12 25.51 0.21
C THR A 386 -16.12 24.53 -0.42
N ARG A 387 -15.65 23.55 -1.20
CA ARG A 387 -16.49 22.47 -1.77
C ARG A 387 -17.22 21.64 -0.72
N ASN A 388 -16.72 21.59 0.51
CA ASN A 388 -17.40 20.85 1.59
C ASN A 388 -18.79 21.41 1.87
N ALA A 389 -19.07 22.68 1.52
CA ALA A 389 -20.41 23.26 1.62
C ALA A 389 -21.48 22.48 0.83
N LEU A 390 -21.09 21.75 -0.22
CA LEU A 390 -21.99 20.92 -1.04
C LEU A 390 -22.41 19.61 -0.35
N ILE A 391 -21.71 19.18 0.70
CA ILE A 391 -22.01 17.92 1.39
C ILE A 391 -23.44 17.96 1.95
N GLY A 392 -24.27 17.01 1.52
CA GLY A 392 -25.68 16.89 1.93
C GLY A 392 -26.64 17.91 1.28
N GLN A 393 -26.15 18.82 0.43
CA GLN A 393 -26.99 19.73 -0.35
C GLN A 393 -27.59 19.03 -1.56
N THR A 394 -28.70 19.56 -2.06
CA THR A 394 -29.31 19.17 -3.35
C THR A 394 -28.63 19.85 -4.54
N ASP A 395 -27.90 20.92 -4.29
CA ASP A 395 -27.16 21.66 -5.30
C ASP A 395 -25.92 20.84 -5.74
N ALA A 396 -25.74 20.68 -7.04
CA ALA A 396 -24.66 19.88 -7.62
C ALA A 396 -23.33 20.65 -7.77
N SER A 397 -23.32 21.98 -7.56
CA SER A 397 -22.15 22.84 -7.78
C SER A 397 -22.15 24.04 -6.83
N LEU A 398 -20.97 24.62 -6.61
CA LEU A 398 -20.83 25.86 -5.83
C LEU A 398 -21.53 27.05 -6.52
N THR A 399 -21.51 27.06 -7.85
CA THR A 399 -22.23 28.08 -8.66
C THR A 399 -23.73 28.00 -8.41
N ALA A 400 -24.33 26.81 -8.34
CA ALA A 400 -25.74 26.63 -8.00
C ALA A 400 -26.01 27.05 -6.54
N LEU A 401 -25.15 26.65 -5.62
CA LEU A 401 -25.27 27.01 -4.20
C LEU A 401 -25.19 28.54 -4.00
N ALA A 402 -24.37 29.24 -4.78
CA ALA A 402 -24.22 30.69 -4.74
C ALA A 402 -25.47 31.47 -5.20
N GLN A 403 -26.47 30.81 -5.80
CA GLN A 403 -27.75 31.43 -6.07
C GLN A 403 -28.64 31.58 -4.80
N ARG A 404 -28.32 30.82 -3.75
CA ARG A 404 -29.08 30.75 -2.51
C ARG A 404 -28.33 31.33 -1.31
N PHE A 405 -27.01 31.25 -1.32
CA PHE A 405 -26.14 31.64 -0.20
C PHE A 405 -25.06 32.60 -0.67
N SER A 406 -24.71 33.58 0.15
CA SER A 406 -23.55 34.43 -0.11
C SER A 406 -22.25 33.63 0.05
N GLU A 407 -21.12 34.16 -0.46
CA GLU A 407 -19.81 33.51 -0.33
C GLU A 407 -19.45 33.25 1.15
N ASP A 408 -19.70 34.22 2.04
CA ASP A 408 -19.43 34.04 3.48
C ASP A 408 -20.28 32.92 4.09
N GLN A 409 -21.55 32.80 3.66
CA GLN A 409 -22.42 31.71 4.07
C GLN A 409 -21.96 30.35 3.55
N ILE A 410 -21.52 30.29 2.28
CA ILE A 410 -20.93 29.05 1.69
C ILE A 410 -19.70 28.65 2.48
N ARG A 411 -18.84 29.61 2.82
CA ARG A 411 -17.65 29.33 3.65
C ARG A 411 -18.01 28.84 5.05
N ALA A 412 -19.03 29.42 5.68
CA ALA A 412 -19.55 28.93 6.96
C ALA A 412 -20.09 27.51 6.86
N LEU A 413 -20.88 27.21 5.80
CA LEU A 413 -21.36 25.84 5.53
C LEU A 413 -20.21 24.86 5.36
N ALA A 414 -19.11 25.23 4.68
CA ALA A 414 -17.95 24.37 4.51
C ALA A 414 -17.28 24.01 5.86
N VAL A 415 -17.18 24.99 6.77
CA VAL A 415 -16.68 24.76 8.14
C VAL A 415 -17.62 23.81 8.90
N ASP A 416 -18.92 24.04 8.84
CA ASP A 416 -19.95 23.22 9.50
C ASP A 416 -19.96 21.75 9.02
N ARG A 417 -19.46 21.48 7.81
CA ARG A 417 -19.36 20.12 7.21
C ARG A 417 -18.02 19.44 7.45
N SER A 418 -17.08 20.11 8.12
CA SER A 418 -15.72 19.62 8.31
C SER A 418 -15.48 19.36 9.80
N ALA A 419 -15.74 18.12 10.23
CA ALA A 419 -15.53 17.69 11.61
C ALA A 419 -14.06 17.69 12.00
N ASP A 420 -13.75 17.83 13.29
CA ASP A 420 -12.42 17.59 13.84
C ASP A 420 -12.24 16.11 14.13
N SER A 421 -11.30 15.47 13.44
CA SER A 421 -10.88 14.09 13.69
C SER A 421 -9.56 14.10 14.46
N ARG A 422 -9.46 13.30 15.52
CA ARG A 422 -8.24 13.08 16.28
C ARG A 422 -8.01 11.58 16.46
N SER A 423 -6.76 11.15 16.28
CA SER A 423 -6.36 9.78 16.53
C SER A 423 -5.02 9.72 17.24
N TYR A 424 -4.93 8.85 18.23
CA TYR A 424 -3.74 8.56 19.01
C TYR A 424 -3.46 7.08 18.90
N THR A 425 -2.31 6.69 18.40
CA THR A 425 -1.92 5.28 18.33
C THR A 425 -0.58 5.07 19.02
N ALA A 426 -0.52 4.05 19.85
CA ALA A 426 0.72 3.54 20.44
C ALA A 426 0.84 2.06 20.08
N SER A 427 1.93 1.67 19.42
CA SER A 427 2.21 0.28 19.02
C SER A 427 3.55 -0.15 19.58
N PHE A 428 3.59 -1.36 20.11
CA PHE A 428 4.81 -1.96 20.66
C PHE A 428 4.97 -3.37 20.10
N ALA A 429 6.20 -3.76 19.75
CA ALA A 429 6.51 -5.13 19.38
C ALA A 429 7.84 -5.56 20.02
N HIS A 430 7.88 -6.79 20.51
CA HIS A 430 9.01 -7.36 21.21
C HIS A 430 9.30 -8.78 20.71
N PRO A 431 10.52 -9.09 20.28
CA PRO A 431 10.92 -10.45 19.95
C PRO A 431 11.09 -11.27 21.25
N LEU A 432 10.28 -12.31 21.40
CA LEU A 432 10.39 -13.25 22.54
C LEU A 432 11.59 -14.19 22.37
N ASN A 433 11.87 -14.57 21.12
CA ASN A 433 13.03 -15.36 20.70
C ASN A 433 13.18 -15.27 19.17
N ASP A 434 14.10 -16.06 18.59
CA ASP A 434 14.40 -16.02 17.14
C ASP A 434 13.22 -16.38 16.24
N LYS A 435 12.17 -17.00 16.78
CA LYS A 435 11.00 -17.46 16.02
C LYS A 435 9.69 -16.78 16.41
N LEU A 436 9.61 -16.19 17.58
CA LEU A 436 8.39 -15.64 18.14
C LEU A 436 8.53 -14.16 18.47
N GLN A 437 7.56 -13.39 18.04
CA GLN A 437 7.41 -11.98 18.38
C GLN A 437 6.01 -11.72 18.88
N ILE A 438 5.89 -10.97 19.97
CA ILE A 438 4.63 -10.42 20.46
C ILE A 438 4.55 -8.96 20.06
N GLY A 439 3.37 -8.50 19.67
CA GLY A 439 3.11 -7.11 19.37
C GLY A 439 1.70 -6.73 19.74
N GLY A 440 1.47 -5.44 19.93
CA GLY A 440 0.13 -4.92 20.18
C GLY A 440 0.08 -3.43 19.91
N ASP A 441 -1.12 -2.93 19.73
CA ASP A 441 -1.40 -1.52 19.58
C ASP A 441 -2.68 -1.12 20.31
N ILE A 442 -2.72 0.14 20.68
CA ILE A 442 -3.88 0.82 21.24
C ILE A 442 -4.09 2.08 20.39
N THR A 443 -5.30 2.24 19.87
CA THR A 443 -5.72 3.43 19.14
C THR A 443 -6.97 4.00 19.77
N LEU A 444 -6.95 5.30 20.03
CA LEU A 444 -8.12 6.11 20.35
C LEU A 444 -8.40 7.04 19.19
N SER A 445 -9.61 7.02 18.65
CA SER A 445 -10.07 7.93 17.61
C SER A 445 -11.33 8.66 18.06
N THR A 446 -11.45 9.93 17.71
CA THR A 446 -12.64 10.75 17.96
C THR A 446 -12.97 11.56 16.73
N LEU A 447 -14.26 11.77 16.47
CA LEU A 447 -14.78 12.66 15.42
C LEU A 447 -15.80 13.59 16.07
N SER A 448 -15.57 14.89 15.99
CA SER A 448 -16.46 15.89 16.59
C SER A 448 -17.83 15.93 15.90
N ALA A 449 -18.85 16.37 16.62
CA ALA A 449 -20.13 16.68 16.03
C ALA A 449 -20.01 17.76 14.95
N THR A 450 -20.92 17.72 13.99
CA THR A 450 -21.15 18.81 13.02
C THR A 450 -22.52 19.42 13.23
N PRO A 451 -22.67 20.76 13.19
CA PRO A 451 -23.95 21.40 13.40
C PRO A 451 -24.92 21.21 12.23
N ALA A 452 -26.21 21.26 12.50
CA ALA A 452 -27.21 21.40 11.45
C ALA A 452 -27.13 22.81 10.85
N SER A 453 -26.98 22.91 9.53
CA SER A 453 -26.90 24.21 8.84
C SER A 453 -27.29 24.10 7.38
N GLY A 454 -27.76 25.21 6.76
CA GLY A 454 -28.09 25.26 5.33
C GLY A 454 -29.13 24.23 4.87
N GLY A 455 -30.05 23.81 5.77
CA GLY A 455 -31.07 22.78 5.47
C GLY A 455 -30.56 21.33 5.57
N VAL A 456 -29.33 21.10 5.97
CA VAL A 456 -28.73 19.76 6.16
C VAL A 456 -28.65 19.46 7.67
N ALA A 457 -29.06 18.25 8.05
CA ALA A 457 -28.91 17.80 9.43
C ALA A 457 -27.44 17.67 9.84
N GLY A 458 -27.16 17.98 11.10
CA GLY A 458 -25.82 17.75 11.68
C GLY A 458 -25.60 16.27 12.00
N PHE A 459 -24.36 15.91 12.25
CA PHE A 459 -23.96 14.60 12.76
C PHE A 459 -23.57 14.71 14.22
N PRO A 460 -23.93 13.75 15.07
CA PRO A 460 -23.50 13.71 16.46
C PRO A 460 -22.00 13.43 16.53
N ASP A 461 -21.41 13.72 17.70
CA ASP A 461 -20.07 13.28 18.05
C ASP A 461 -19.97 11.75 18.02
N SER A 462 -18.86 11.21 17.52
CA SER A 462 -18.66 9.75 17.51
C SER A 462 -18.45 9.18 18.91
N GLY A 463 -18.09 10.02 19.87
CA GLY A 463 -17.51 9.58 21.14
C GLY A 463 -16.11 9.01 20.96
N ASP A 464 -15.68 8.24 21.93
CA ASP A 464 -14.38 7.60 21.93
C ASP A 464 -14.44 6.23 21.22
N ASP A 465 -13.76 6.11 20.09
CA ASP A 465 -13.55 4.86 19.38
C ASP A 465 -12.22 4.24 19.81
N TRP A 466 -12.27 3.20 20.61
CA TRP A 466 -11.11 2.47 21.08
C TRP A 466 -10.87 1.20 20.25
N SER A 467 -9.63 1.01 19.83
CA SER A 467 -9.15 -0.23 19.21
C SER A 467 -7.94 -0.76 19.98
N TYR A 468 -8.00 -2.01 20.37
CA TYR A 468 -6.91 -2.73 21.05
C TYR A 468 -6.56 -3.94 20.20
N SER A 469 -5.29 -4.12 19.89
CA SER A 469 -4.82 -5.35 19.26
C SER A 469 -3.67 -5.96 20.06
N LEU A 470 -3.65 -7.29 20.08
CA LEU A 470 -2.55 -8.09 20.59
C LEU A 470 -2.30 -9.20 19.58
N GLN A 471 -1.06 -9.36 19.16
CA GLN A 471 -0.71 -10.40 18.19
C GLN A 471 0.55 -11.15 18.59
N LEU A 472 0.53 -12.46 18.34
CA LEU A 472 1.69 -13.32 18.40
C LEU A 472 2.04 -13.75 16.98
N MET A 473 3.22 -13.40 16.53
CA MET A 473 3.76 -13.79 15.23
C MET A 473 4.85 -14.85 15.42
N GLY A 474 4.72 -15.94 14.69
CA GLY A 474 5.71 -17.01 14.63
C GLY A 474 6.25 -17.18 13.22
N THR A 475 7.55 -17.39 13.11
CA THR A 475 8.25 -17.67 11.86
C THR A 475 9.01 -18.97 11.98
N ASP A 476 9.06 -19.77 10.90
CA ASP A 476 9.75 -21.07 10.89
C ASP A 476 9.30 -22.03 12.01
N LEU A 477 8.00 -22.04 12.32
CA LEU A 477 7.44 -22.88 13.39
C LEU A 477 7.28 -24.33 12.96
N ILE A 478 6.77 -24.55 11.75
CA ILE A 478 6.45 -25.87 11.19
C ILE A 478 7.44 -26.20 10.08
N LYS A 479 7.68 -25.25 9.20
CA LYS A 479 8.56 -25.39 8.04
C LYS A 479 9.30 -24.08 7.77
N SER A 480 10.54 -24.17 7.29
CA SER A 480 11.30 -22.98 6.93
C SER A 480 10.53 -22.11 5.93
N GLY A 481 10.37 -20.83 6.26
CA GLY A 481 9.63 -19.84 5.51
C GLY A 481 8.13 -19.78 5.82
N ASP A 482 7.63 -20.53 6.81
CA ASP A 482 6.27 -20.32 7.28
C ASP A 482 6.17 -19.06 8.17
N ILE A 483 4.98 -18.46 8.17
CA ILE A 483 4.64 -17.35 9.06
C ILE A 483 3.23 -17.61 9.57
N THR A 484 3.06 -17.59 10.89
CA THR A 484 1.74 -17.73 11.53
C THR A 484 1.51 -16.54 12.45
N ILE A 485 0.35 -15.90 12.32
CA ILE A 485 -0.07 -14.79 13.15
C ILE A 485 -1.37 -15.17 13.84
N ILE A 486 -1.38 -15.07 15.17
CA ILE A 486 -2.58 -15.18 15.99
C ILE A 486 -2.80 -13.80 16.59
N GLY A 487 -3.96 -13.21 16.36
CA GLY A 487 -4.30 -11.87 16.81
C GLY A 487 -5.62 -11.83 17.57
N LEU A 488 -5.65 -11.10 18.67
CA LEU A 488 -6.86 -10.71 19.39
C LEU A 488 -7.07 -9.22 19.12
N LEU A 489 -8.26 -8.86 18.64
CA LEU A 489 -8.67 -7.49 18.37
C LEU A 489 -9.94 -7.17 19.15
N ARG A 490 -9.97 -6.02 19.82
CA ARG A 490 -11.17 -5.48 20.45
C ARG A 490 -11.38 -4.05 19.99
N ASN A 491 -12.57 -3.77 19.46
CA ASN A 491 -13.02 -2.43 19.08
C ASN A 491 -14.24 -2.07 19.93
N GLN A 492 -14.22 -0.90 20.51
CA GLN A 492 -15.31 -0.35 21.35
C GLN A 492 -15.65 1.04 20.85
N ASN A 493 -16.91 1.25 20.52
CA ASN A 493 -17.45 2.54 20.17
C ASN A 493 -18.91 2.68 20.64
N ASN A 494 -19.50 3.85 20.42
CA ASN A 494 -20.88 4.12 20.86
C ASN A 494 -21.93 3.19 20.25
N MET A 495 -21.64 2.54 19.10
CA MET A 495 -22.59 1.69 18.40
C MET A 495 -22.41 0.21 18.74
N SER A 496 -21.19 -0.23 19.04
CA SER A 496 -20.93 -1.64 19.25
C SER A 496 -19.59 -1.92 19.94
N ASP A 497 -19.54 -3.03 20.65
CA ASP A 497 -18.34 -3.68 21.16
C ASP A 497 -18.06 -4.94 20.33
N THR A 498 -16.88 -5.02 19.72
CA THR A 498 -16.49 -6.20 18.92
C THR A 498 -15.20 -6.78 19.44
N THR A 499 -15.17 -8.06 19.74
CA THR A 499 -13.96 -8.81 20.04
C THR A 499 -13.77 -9.91 19.00
N SER A 500 -12.58 -10.02 18.43
CA SER A 500 -12.30 -11.06 17.43
C SER A 500 -10.94 -11.72 17.64
N LEU A 501 -10.91 -13.04 17.41
CA LEU A 501 -9.71 -13.85 17.30
C LEU A 501 -9.43 -14.10 15.81
N ASN A 502 -8.22 -13.81 15.38
CA ASN A 502 -7.78 -13.96 14.02
C ASN A 502 -6.58 -14.91 13.95
N LEU A 503 -6.67 -15.91 13.10
CA LEU A 503 -5.56 -16.78 12.73
C LEU A 503 -5.26 -16.57 11.25
N ASN A 504 -4.01 -16.28 10.94
CA ASN A 504 -3.53 -16.18 9.56
C ASN A 504 -2.18 -16.90 9.47
N SER A 505 -2.09 -17.89 8.60
CA SER A 505 -0.86 -18.62 8.39
C SER A 505 -0.48 -18.63 6.92
N ARG A 506 0.80 -18.50 6.64
CA ARG A 506 1.39 -18.61 5.31
C ARG A 506 2.36 -19.77 5.31
N TYR A 507 1.96 -20.87 4.68
CA TYR A 507 2.70 -22.11 4.68
C TYR A 507 3.28 -22.41 3.29
N PRO A 508 4.61 -22.37 3.09
CA PRO A 508 5.24 -22.76 1.83
C PRO A 508 5.29 -24.30 1.74
N VAL A 509 4.41 -24.90 0.92
CA VAL A 509 4.44 -26.34 0.67
C VAL A 509 5.75 -26.73 -0.03
N ASN A 510 6.15 -25.94 -1.03
CA ASN A 510 7.44 -26.02 -1.71
C ASN A 510 7.77 -24.66 -2.36
N GLN A 511 8.75 -24.62 -3.25
CA GLN A 511 9.15 -23.37 -3.93
C GLN A 511 8.06 -22.78 -4.84
N ALA A 512 7.15 -23.61 -5.35
CA ALA A 512 6.08 -23.18 -6.26
C ALA A 512 4.73 -23.02 -5.56
N TRP A 513 4.42 -23.84 -4.57
CA TRP A 513 3.12 -23.89 -3.91
C TRP A 513 3.15 -23.27 -2.53
N ARG A 514 2.14 -22.47 -2.24
CA ARG A 514 1.89 -21.85 -0.92
C ARG A 514 0.42 -21.96 -0.56
N ILE A 515 0.14 -22.27 0.70
CA ILE A 515 -1.21 -22.34 1.26
C ILE A 515 -1.30 -21.33 2.41
N ASN A 516 -2.36 -20.54 2.41
CA ASN A 516 -2.62 -19.54 3.45
C ASN A 516 -4.00 -19.80 4.07
N PRO A 517 -4.12 -20.65 5.11
CA PRO A 517 -5.34 -20.78 5.89
C PRO A 517 -5.54 -19.54 6.75
N GLN A 518 -6.79 -19.10 6.85
CA GLN A 518 -7.25 -17.97 7.65
C GLN A 518 -8.51 -18.36 8.41
N LEU A 519 -8.64 -17.87 9.63
CA LEU A 519 -9.85 -18.03 10.44
C LEU A 519 -10.05 -16.74 11.23
N ARG A 520 -11.25 -16.19 11.17
CA ARG A 520 -11.69 -15.14 12.08
C ARG A 520 -12.93 -15.61 12.81
N ILE A 521 -12.92 -15.45 14.14
CA ILE A 521 -14.08 -15.64 15.00
C ILE A 521 -14.32 -14.29 15.67
N ALA A 522 -15.53 -13.76 15.58
CA ALA A 522 -15.87 -12.47 16.15
C ALA A 522 -17.17 -12.54 16.93
N HIS A 523 -17.17 -11.87 18.07
CA HIS A 523 -18.34 -11.59 18.87
C HIS A 523 -18.57 -10.08 18.88
N ARG A 524 -19.78 -9.64 18.54
CA ARG A 524 -20.20 -8.23 18.54
C ARG A 524 -21.45 -8.06 19.38
N HIS A 525 -21.44 -7.04 20.21
CA HIS A 525 -22.61 -6.53 20.92
C HIS A 525 -22.99 -5.17 20.34
N PHE A 526 -24.23 -4.96 19.98
CA PHE A 526 -24.75 -3.71 19.45
C PHE A 526 -25.44 -2.91 20.54
N SER A 527 -25.01 -1.67 20.76
CA SER A 527 -25.58 -0.78 21.79
C SER A 527 -26.97 -0.26 21.43
N SER A 528 -27.35 -0.26 20.15
CA SER A 528 -28.62 0.33 19.68
C SER A 528 -29.84 -0.51 20.01
N ASP A 529 -29.73 -1.83 20.01
CA ASP A 529 -30.81 -2.79 20.18
C ASP A 529 -30.49 -3.94 21.15
N ASP A 530 -29.35 -3.82 21.87
CA ASP A 530 -28.83 -4.81 22.81
C ASP A 530 -28.64 -6.21 22.18
N SER A 531 -28.52 -6.26 20.85
CA SER A 531 -28.34 -7.52 20.13
C SER A 531 -26.88 -8.00 20.16
N THR A 532 -26.70 -9.31 20.07
CA THR A 532 -25.39 -9.93 19.99
C THR A 532 -25.22 -10.70 18.69
N GLN A 533 -24.00 -10.72 18.19
CA GLN A 533 -23.68 -11.42 16.94
C GLN A 533 -22.39 -12.22 17.09
N TRP A 534 -22.47 -13.49 16.70
CA TRP A 534 -21.30 -14.36 16.51
C TRP A 534 -21.05 -14.58 15.03
N SER A 535 -19.80 -14.39 14.60
CA SER A 535 -19.40 -14.62 13.21
C SER A 535 -18.17 -15.52 13.16
N THR A 536 -18.16 -16.48 12.25
CA THR A 536 -17.02 -17.37 11.96
C THR A 536 -16.73 -17.31 10.47
N LEU A 537 -15.51 -16.88 10.10
CA LEU A 537 -15.08 -16.63 8.73
C LEU A 537 -13.79 -17.38 8.43
N PRO A 538 -13.85 -18.68 8.07
CA PRO A 538 -12.70 -19.40 7.56
C PRO A 538 -12.46 -19.06 6.09
N ALA A 539 -11.19 -19.07 5.70
CA ALA A 539 -10.76 -18.96 4.32
C ALA A 539 -9.46 -19.72 4.07
N VAL A 540 -9.26 -20.13 2.84
CA VAL A 540 -8.02 -20.73 2.39
C VAL A 540 -7.64 -20.11 1.04
N ARG A 541 -6.41 -19.60 0.95
CA ARG A 541 -5.80 -19.17 -0.31
C ARG A 541 -4.68 -20.12 -0.69
N VAL A 542 -4.68 -20.53 -1.93
CA VAL A 542 -3.62 -21.34 -2.54
C VAL A 542 -2.99 -20.54 -3.66
N SER A 543 -1.68 -20.39 -3.60
CA SER A 543 -0.91 -19.71 -4.66
C SER A 543 0.04 -20.70 -5.31
N TYR A 544 0.13 -20.65 -6.62
CA TYR A 544 1.03 -21.46 -7.44
C TYR A 544 1.88 -20.58 -8.35
N MET A 545 3.18 -20.58 -8.14
CA MET A 545 4.16 -19.90 -8.98
C MET A 545 4.56 -20.86 -10.13
N TRP A 546 3.91 -20.70 -11.28
CA TRP A 546 4.23 -21.50 -12.46
C TRP A 546 5.61 -21.16 -13.04
N ARG A 547 5.91 -19.85 -13.07
CA ARG A 547 7.22 -19.28 -13.41
C ARG A 547 7.50 -18.13 -12.46
N ARG A 548 8.71 -17.61 -12.46
CA ARG A 548 9.08 -16.45 -11.61
C ARG A 548 8.24 -15.20 -11.89
N ASP A 549 7.73 -15.11 -13.12
CA ASP A 549 6.95 -13.99 -13.65
C ASP A 549 5.45 -14.30 -13.76
N PHE A 550 4.99 -15.49 -13.32
CA PHE A 550 3.58 -15.86 -13.42
C PHE A 550 3.09 -16.60 -12.18
N ASN A 551 2.11 -16.01 -11.52
CA ASN A 551 1.49 -16.53 -10.29
C ASN A 551 0.00 -16.77 -10.51
N LEU A 552 -0.49 -17.95 -10.10
CA LEU A 552 -1.91 -18.31 -10.05
C LEU A 552 -2.36 -18.28 -8.60
N GLU A 553 -3.57 -17.78 -8.35
CA GLU A 553 -4.20 -17.77 -7.04
C GLU A 553 -5.62 -18.32 -7.09
N LEU A 554 -5.96 -19.10 -6.08
CA LEU A 554 -7.31 -19.56 -5.78
C LEU A 554 -7.59 -19.29 -4.31
N GLU A 555 -8.70 -18.65 -4.00
CA GLU A 555 -9.15 -18.41 -2.64
C GLU A 555 -10.60 -18.82 -2.50
N ALA A 556 -10.93 -19.54 -1.44
CA ALA A 556 -12.28 -19.88 -1.05
C ALA A 556 -12.47 -19.59 0.42
N GLY A 557 -13.64 -19.07 0.78
CA GLY A 557 -13.98 -18.80 2.17
C GLY A 557 -15.48 -18.90 2.41
N GLY A 558 -15.83 -18.95 3.69
CA GLY A 558 -17.21 -18.98 4.15
C GLY A 558 -17.44 -17.97 5.26
N GLU A 559 -18.69 -17.67 5.49
CA GLU A 559 -19.17 -16.86 6.61
C GLU A 559 -20.38 -17.54 7.24
N TRP A 560 -20.36 -17.72 8.55
CA TRP A 560 -21.47 -18.15 9.36
C TRP A 560 -21.67 -17.11 10.45
N THR A 561 -22.81 -16.44 10.41
CA THR A 561 -23.15 -15.38 11.34
C THR A 561 -24.51 -15.66 11.96
N ASN A 562 -24.57 -15.61 13.28
CA ASN A 562 -25.80 -15.69 14.07
C ASN A 562 -25.96 -14.39 14.83
N ARG A 563 -27.06 -13.68 14.62
CA ARG A 563 -27.42 -12.46 15.34
C ARG A 563 -28.68 -12.70 16.16
N ASP A 564 -28.58 -12.50 17.47
CA ASP A 564 -29.69 -12.62 18.40
C ASP A 564 -30.26 -11.23 18.72
N VAL A 565 -31.50 -11.01 18.33
CA VAL A 565 -32.24 -9.77 18.57
C VAL A 565 -33.52 -10.08 19.34
N ALA A 566 -33.63 -9.63 20.57
CA ALA A 566 -34.82 -9.82 21.43
C ALA A 566 -35.30 -11.29 21.49
N GLY A 567 -34.39 -12.26 21.51
CA GLY A 567 -34.71 -13.69 21.58
C GLY A 567 -35.00 -14.37 20.25
N THR A 568 -34.86 -13.66 19.14
CA THR A 568 -34.93 -14.23 17.79
C THR A 568 -33.53 -14.25 17.17
N THR A 569 -33.11 -15.42 16.69
CA THR A 569 -31.81 -15.58 16.01
C THR A 569 -31.99 -15.45 14.51
N ASP A 570 -31.34 -14.46 13.89
CA ASP A 570 -31.19 -14.34 12.45
C ASP A 570 -29.86 -14.95 12.01
N LYS A 571 -29.90 -15.83 11.02
CA LYS A 571 -28.71 -16.55 10.54
C LYS A 571 -28.34 -16.07 9.15
N THR A 572 -27.05 -15.81 8.98
CA THR A 572 -26.45 -15.54 7.68
C THR A 572 -25.40 -16.59 7.39
N THR A 573 -25.51 -17.21 6.23
CA THR A 573 -24.50 -18.12 5.71
C THR A 573 -24.02 -17.58 4.38
N GLY A 574 -22.71 -17.35 4.25
CA GLY A 574 -22.09 -16.86 3.03
C GLY A 574 -20.93 -17.75 2.60
N TYR A 575 -20.64 -17.72 1.32
CA TYR A 575 -19.41 -18.28 0.77
C TYR A 575 -18.94 -17.46 -0.42
N TYR A 576 -17.63 -17.47 -0.62
CA TYR A 576 -17.03 -16.84 -1.78
C TYR A 576 -15.96 -17.71 -2.42
N LEU A 577 -15.78 -17.49 -3.71
CA LEU A 577 -14.70 -18.04 -4.49
C LEU A 577 -14.03 -16.93 -5.26
N SER A 578 -12.71 -16.86 -5.19
CA SER A 578 -11.90 -15.98 -6.02
C SER A 578 -10.81 -16.79 -6.70
N PHE A 579 -10.59 -16.55 -7.99
CA PHE A 579 -9.47 -17.11 -8.71
C PHE A 579 -8.91 -16.10 -9.70
N GLY A 580 -7.63 -16.17 -9.94
CA GLY A 580 -6.99 -15.23 -10.83
C GLY A 580 -5.51 -15.53 -11.03
N TYR A 581 -4.89 -14.63 -11.77
CA TYR A 581 -3.47 -14.70 -12.06
C TYR A 581 -2.83 -13.32 -12.14
N ARG A 582 -1.53 -13.31 -11.95
CA ARG A 582 -0.66 -12.16 -12.19
C ARG A 582 0.52 -12.58 -13.05
N ALA A 583 0.78 -11.80 -14.10
CA ALA A 583 1.94 -11.92 -14.96
C ALA A 583 2.79 -10.65 -14.88
N ASP A 584 4.06 -10.79 -14.53
CA ASP A 584 5.04 -9.69 -14.50
C ASP A 584 5.95 -9.79 -15.75
N PHE A 585 6.37 -8.65 -16.34
CA PHE A 585 7.18 -8.61 -17.56
C PHE A 585 8.19 -7.45 -17.58
#